data_3f83a3c8d967b23f185363a0c5e708b3
#
_entry.id   3f83a3c8d967b23f185363a0c5e708b3
#
_cell.length_a   1.000
_cell.length_b   1.000
_cell.length_c   1.000
_cell.angle_alpha   90.00
_cell.angle_beta   90.00
_cell.angle_gamma   90.00
#
_symmetry.space_group_name_H-M   'P 1'
#
loop_
_entity.id
_entity.type
_entity.pdbx_description
1 polymer ?
#
loop_
_entity_poly.entity_id
_entity_poly.type
_entity_poly.pdbx_seq_one_letter_code
_entity_poly.pdbx_strand_id
1 'polypeptide(L)'
;MTTCEHTALAECYPDGVPDGFPVELFAPQGSSMVFTEHKLQQKIDKLQADMGTLPQLDLPVRNVFAGGCYARELFIPKGTVLIGKLHLTEHINICTEGDLTFLTTEGPKRVKAPAMFAAPAGTKKLAYANEDTRWINIHQAIHDDPEFIVAALTVDTYVEYEKLMSYNSMLLEVDKFGFDEEQMHQLSINPETLNDSPIDGVEVRESTIHGLGLFATKDYAAGDSICVGILNGKRSLAGRYSNHHHAPNCVFRYDDDVLYLTALEAINAGDELTTNYGATLHSVLGARSKI
;
A
#
# COMPACT_ATOMS: atom_id res chain seq x y z
N MET A 1 -25.42 3.05 24.61
CA MET A 1 -24.91 2.23 23.48
C MET A 1 -23.45 2.57 23.31
N THR A 2 -22.58 1.98 24.15
CA THR A 2 -21.15 2.36 24.23
C THR A 2 -20.35 1.11 24.65
N THR A 3 -20.42 0.02 23.89
CA THR A 3 -19.82 -1.24 24.32
C THR A 3 -18.92 -1.92 23.28
N CYS A 4 -18.70 -1.34 22.09
CA CYS A 4 -17.84 -1.97 21.06
C CYS A 4 -16.46 -1.32 20.91
N GLU A 5 -16.25 -0.09 21.41
CA GLU A 5 -15.00 0.66 21.19
C GLU A 5 -13.87 0.30 22.17
N HIS A 6 -14.17 -0.39 23.25
CA HIS A 6 -13.19 -0.74 24.30
C HIS A 6 -12.64 -2.17 24.20
N THR A 7 -13.19 -3.03 23.34
CA THR A 7 -12.88 -4.46 23.37
C THR A 7 -11.43 -4.76 22.96
N ALA A 8 -10.92 -4.18 21.88
CA ALA A 8 -9.56 -4.51 21.40
C ALA A 8 -8.43 -3.96 22.28
N LEU A 9 -8.61 -2.76 22.87
CA LEU A 9 -7.66 -2.24 23.86
C LEU A 9 -7.76 -3.00 25.18
N ALA A 10 -8.97 -3.41 25.62
CA ALA A 10 -9.15 -4.21 26.83
C ALA A 10 -8.53 -5.60 26.69
N GLU A 11 -8.54 -6.21 25.50
CA GLU A 11 -7.82 -7.46 25.24
C GLU A 11 -6.30 -7.30 25.33
N CYS A 12 -5.76 -6.17 24.86
CA CYS A 12 -4.33 -5.84 24.98
C CYS A 12 -3.93 -5.48 26.41
N TYR A 13 -4.81 -4.85 27.16
CA TYR A 13 -4.58 -4.32 28.51
C TYR A 13 -5.68 -4.75 29.47
N PRO A 14 -5.71 -6.01 29.90
CA PRO A 14 -6.76 -6.53 30.80
C PRO A 14 -6.79 -5.82 32.15
N ASP A 15 -5.64 -5.29 32.61
CA ASP A 15 -5.50 -4.54 33.86
C ASP A 15 -5.69 -3.02 33.69
N GLY A 16 -6.13 -2.56 32.51
CA GLY A 16 -6.29 -1.16 32.15
C GLY A 16 -5.12 -0.61 31.32
N VAL A 17 -5.43 0.41 30.50
CA VAL A 17 -4.44 1.08 29.64
C VAL A 17 -3.47 1.87 30.51
N PRO A 18 -2.14 1.75 30.29
CA PRO A 18 -1.15 2.48 31.10
C PRO A 18 -1.30 4.00 30.98
N ASP A 19 -0.95 4.72 32.06
CA ASP A 19 -0.89 6.18 32.04
C ASP A 19 0.04 6.67 30.90
N GLY A 20 -0.45 7.64 30.11
CA GLY A 20 0.29 8.19 28.96
C GLY A 20 0.22 7.37 27.67
N PHE A 21 -0.54 6.27 27.64
CA PHE A 21 -0.81 5.57 26.38
C PHE A 21 -1.64 6.44 25.44
N PRO A 22 -1.22 6.67 24.20
CA PRO A 22 -1.92 7.55 23.26
C PRO A 22 -3.13 6.85 22.64
N VAL A 23 -4.20 6.71 23.42
CA VAL A 23 -5.42 5.96 23.06
C VAL A 23 -5.97 6.40 21.70
N GLU A 24 -5.95 7.71 21.41
CA GLU A 24 -6.46 8.30 20.17
C GLU A 24 -5.75 7.81 18.91
N LEU A 25 -4.49 7.40 19.01
CA LEU A 25 -3.73 6.88 17.87
C LEU A 25 -4.07 5.42 17.58
N PHE A 26 -4.44 4.66 18.60
CA PHE A 26 -4.68 3.22 18.54
C PHE A 26 -6.15 2.83 18.59
N ALA A 27 -7.03 3.77 18.97
CA ALA A 27 -8.46 3.57 18.91
C ALA A 27 -9.02 3.87 17.51
N PRO A 28 -10.01 3.10 17.04
CA PRO A 28 -10.72 3.44 15.82
C PRO A 28 -11.54 4.73 16.01
N GLN A 29 -11.51 5.60 15.01
CA GLN A 29 -12.41 6.76 14.96
C GLN A 29 -13.69 6.34 14.22
N GLY A 30 -14.77 6.09 14.96
CA GLY A 30 -16.07 5.71 14.41
C GLY A 30 -16.48 4.26 14.64
N SER A 31 -17.64 3.86 14.15
CA SER A 31 -18.31 2.60 14.45
C SER A 31 -17.74 1.33 13.81
N SER A 32 -16.63 1.40 13.05
CA SER A 32 -15.99 0.25 12.42
C SER A 32 -14.53 0.13 12.86
N MET A 33 -14.20 -0.96 13.54
CA MET A 33 -12.84 -1.27 14.00
C MET A 33 -11.94 -1.85 12.90
N VAL A 34 -12.49 -2.17 11.73
CA VAL A 34 -11.74 -2.77 10.63
C VAL A 34 -11.30 -1.67 9.67
N PHE A 35 -10.00 -1.36 9.69
CA PHE A 35 -9.40 -0.58 8.61
C PHE A 35 -9.15 -1.49 7.42
N THR A 36 -9.47 -1.02 6.21
CA THR A 36 -8.80 -1.60 5.04
C THR A 36 -7.31 -1.29 5.14
N GLU A 37 -6.44 -2.13 4.59
CA GLU A 37 -4.98 -1.90 4.61
C GLU A 37 -4.65 -0.49 4.09
N HIS A 38 -5.23 -0.08 2.98
CA HIS A 38 -5.04 1.24 2.40
C HIS A 38 -5.42 2.40 3.35
N LYS A 39 -6.56 2.32 4.03
CA LYS A 39 -6.98 3.36 5.00
C LYS A 39 -6.06 3.43 6.21
N LEU A 40 -5.56 2.29 6.68
CA LEU A 40 -4.59 2.23 7.76
C LEU A 40 -3.29 2.93 7.35
N GLN A 41 -2.77 2.62 6.15
CA GLN A 41 -1.54 3.21 5.63
C GLN A 41 -1.67 4.73 5.44
N GLN A 42 -2.77 5.21 4.89
CA GLN A 42 -3.03 6.65 4.76
C GLN A 42 -3.06 7.35 6.13
N LYS A 43 -3.66 6.71 7.16
CA LYS A 43 -3.65 7.25 8.53
C LYS A 43 -2.22 7.32 9.09
N ILE A 44 -1.41 6.28 8.88
CA ILE A 44 -0.02 6.23 9.36
C ILE A 44 0.83 7.27 8.63
N ASP A 45 0.70 7.42 7.31
CA ASP A 45 1.46 8.41 6.53
C ASP A 45 1.12 9.84 6.96
N LYS A 46 -0.16 10.15 7.19
CA LYS A 46 -0.58 11.45 7.73
C LYS A 46 0.00 11.70 9.11
N LEU A 47 -0.09 10.73 10.01
CA LEU A 47 0.49 10.84 11.35
C LEU A 47 2.01 11.02 11.29
N GLN A 48 2.71 10.33 10.38
CA GLN A 48 4.15 10.51 10.20
C GLN A 48 4.49 11.93 9.77
N ALA A 49 3.71 12.51 8.84
CA ALA A 49 3.90 13.91 8.44
C ALA A 49 3.71 14.86 9.61
N ASP A 50 2.67 14.67 10.43
CA ASP A 50 2.39 15.48 11.61
C ASP A 50 3.52 15.33 12.67
N MET A 51 3.94 14.08 12.97
CA MET A 51 5.04 13.80 13.91
C MET A 51 6.38 14.34 13.42
N GLY A 52 6.63 14.36 12.11
CA GLY A 52 7.86 14.89 11.52
C GLY A 52 8.10 16.38 11.79
N THR A 53 7.05 17.13 12.19
CA THR A 53 7.15 18.55 12.60
C THR A 53 7.59 18.71 14.05
N LEU A 54 7.61 17.65 14.84
CA LEU A 54 7.98 17.64 16.26
C LEU A 54 9.48 17.30 16.43
N PRO A 55 10.10 17.63 17.58
CA PRO A 55 11.44 17.16 17.89
C PRO A 55 11.54 15.64 17.81
N GLN A 56 12.51 15.13 17.09
CA GLN A 56 12.71 13.69 16.89
C GLN A 56 13.64 13.12 17.96
N LEU A 57 13.32 11.92 18.42
CA LEU A 57 14.17 11.17 19.33
C LEU A 57 15.20 10.36 18.51
N ASP A 58 16.48 10.54 18.79
CA ASP A 58 17.53 9.70 18.22
C ASP A 58 17.57 8.37 18.99
N LEU A 59 17.17 7.29 18.31
CA LEU A 59 17.14 5.96 18.91
C LEU A 59 18.48 5.26 18.71
N PRO A 60 19.10 4.70 19.78
CA PRO A 60 20.32 3.90 19.64
C PRO A 60 20.11 2.70 18.72
N VAL A 61 21.00 2.55 17.74
CA VAL A 61 20.97 1.47 16.75
C VAL A 61 22.26 0.66 16.80
N ARG A 62 22.13 -0.67 16.75
CA ARG A 62 23.23 -1.59 16.57
C ARG A 62 23.04 -2.40 15.28
N ASN A 63 24.04 -2.40 14.42
CA ASN A 63 24.05 -3.13 13.16
C ASN A 63 24.98 -4.35 13.27
N VAL A 64 24.52 -5.51 12.81
CA VAL A 64 25.27 -6.77 12.81
C VAL A 64 25.13 -7.45 11.46
N PHE A 65 26.26 -7.87 10.90
CA PHE A 65 26.33 -8.59 9.63
C PHE A 65 26.91 -9.98 9.86
N ALA A 66 26.26 -11.02 9.39
CA ALA A 66 26.77 -12.39 9.44
C ALA A 66 26.08 -13.28 8.41
N GLY A 67 26.85 -14.09 7.67
CA GLY A 67 26.32 -15.17 6.83
C GLY A 67 25.30 -14.72 5.76
N GLY A 68 25.48 -13.51 5.20
CA GLY A 68 24.54 -12.96 4.23
C GLY A 68 23.27 -12.37 4.85
N CYS A 69 23.22 -12.21 6.18
CA CYS A 69 22.15 -11.56 6.92
C CYS A 69 22.61 -10.22 7.49
N TYR A 70 21.69 -9.27 7.53
CA TYR A 70 21.81 -7.99 8.22
C TYR A 70 20.77 -7.90 9.33
N ALA A 71 21.24 -7.75 10.56
CA ALA A 71 20.40 -7.51 11.72
C ALA A 71 20.56 -6.07 12.22
N ARG A 72 19.44 -5.35 12.31
CA ARG A 72 19.33 -3.99 12.83
C ARG A 72 18.58 -4.02 14.15
N GLU A 73 19.27 -3.81 15.25
CA GLU A 73 18.67 -3.69 16.58
C GLU A 73 18.44 -2.22 16.94
N LEU A 74 17.24 -1.92 17.43
CA LEU A 74 16.86 -0.63 17.98
C LEU A 74 16.60 -0.78 19.49
N PHE A 75 17.08 0.18 20.26
CA PHE A 75 16.62 0.39 21.63
C PHE A 75 15.55 1.49 21.63
N ILE A 76 14.36 1.16 22.13
CA ILE A 76 13.16 2.01 22.12
C ILE A 76 12.77 2.27 23.58
N PRO A 77 12.97 3.49 24.10
CA PRO A 77 12.58 3.83 25.47
C PRO A 77 11.08 3.72 25.69
N LYS A 78 10.69 3.36 26.91
CA LYS A 78 9.29 3.38 27.36
C LYS A 78 8.61 4.73 27.06
N GLY A 79 7.35 4.69 26.64
CA GLY A 79 6.56 5.88 26.31
C GLY A 79 6.81 6.43 24.90
N THR A 80 7.71 5.82 24.13
CA THR A 80 7.99 6.26 22.74
C THR A 80 6.88 5.80 21.81
N VAL A 81 6.33 6.75 21.01
CA VAL A 81 5.57 6.46 19.80
C VAL A 81 6.54 6.48 18.63
N LEU A 82 6.55 5.42 17.83
CA LEU A 82 7.41 5.37 16.66
C LEU A 82 6.65 4.90 15.42
N ILE A 83 7.01 5.46 14.27
CA ILE A 83 6.58 4.99 12.95
C ILE A 83 7.83 4.48 12.23
N GLY A 84 7.82 3.18 11.90
CA GLY A 84 8.88 2.56 11.13
C GLY A 84 8.80 2.93 9.65
N LYS A 85 9.90 2.71 8.91
CA LYS A 85 9.88 2.74 7.45
C LYS A 85 9.05 1.59 6.91
N LEU A 86 8.53 1.73 5.70
CA LEU A 86 7.83 0.67 4.98
C LEU A 86 8.86 -0.23 4.31
N HIS A 87 8.80 -1.53 4.60
CA HIS A 87 9.76 -2.50 4.10
C HIS A 87 9.34 -3.07 2.74
N LEU A 88 10.24 -3.06 1.77
CA LEU A 88 10.02 -3.58 0.42
C LEU A 88 10.07 -5.10 0.33
N THR A 89 10.68 -5.75 1.33
CA THR A 89 10.86 -7.21 1.38
C THR A 89 10.30 -7.79 2.66
N GLU A 90 9.94 -9.07 2.60
CA GLU A 90 9.67 -9.86 3.80
C GLU A 90 10.91 -9.87 4.71
N HIS A 91 10.70 -9.78 6.02
CA HIS A 91 11.77 -9.73 6.99
C HIS A 91 11.33 -10.32 8.33
N ILE A 92 12.32 -10.75 9.14
CA ILE A 92 12.06 -11.26 10.48
C ILE A 92 12.13 -10.13 11.50
N ASN A 93 11.17 -10.11 12.41
CA ASN A 93 11.15 -9.23 13.59
C ASN A 93 11.38 -10.07 14.84
N ILE A 94 12.22 -9.57 15.73
CA ILE A 94 12.49 -10.19 17.04
C ILE A 94 12.36 -9.11 18.11
N CYS A 95 11.54 -9.37 19.13
CA CYS A 95 11.51 -8.61 20.37
C CYS A 95 12.25 -9.43 21.43
N THR A 96 13.43 -9.00 21.86
CA THR A 96 14.24 -9.72 22.84
C THR A 96 13.97 -9.27 24.26
N GLU A 97 13.60 -8.00 24.45
CA GLU A 97 13.28 -7.38 25.73
C GLU A 97 12.12 -6.40 25.54
N GLY A 98 11.29 -6.20 26.57
CA GLY A 98 10.25 -5.17 26.62
C GLY A 98 8.91 -5.58 26.04
N ASP A 99 8.14 -4.57 25.63
CA ASP A 99 6.72 -4.69 25.31
C ASP A 99 6.28 -3.55 24.38
N LEU A 100 5.77 -3.89 23.19
CA LEU A 100 5.27 -2.94 22.20
C LEU A 100 3.80 -3.19 21.89
N THR A 101 3.05 -2.13 21.65
CA THR A 101 1.70 -2.20 21.06
C THR A 101 1.75 -1.64 19.65
N PHE A 102 1.33 -2.43 18.68
CA PHE A 102 1.25 -2.05 17.26
C PHE A 102 -0.19 -1.74 16.87
N LEU A 103 -0.39 -0.77 15.99
CA LEU A 103 -1.66 -0.60 15.28
C LEU A 103 -1.68 -1.54 14.06
N THR A 104 -2.75 -2.33 13.95
CA THR A 104 -3.00 -3.24 12.82
C THR A 104 -4.37 -2.95 12.19
N THR A 105 -4.67 -3.58 11.06
CA THR A 105 -5.99 -3.51 10.42
C THR A 105 -7.11 -4.03 11.32
N GLU A 106 -6.79 -4.96 12.24
CA GLU A 106 -7.72 -5.55 13.20
C GLU A 106 -7.78 -4.78 14.53
N GLY A 107 -7.01 -3.68 14.64
CA GLY A 107 -6.88 -2.88 15.85
C GLY A 107 -5.50 -3.03 16.51
N PRO A 108 -5.35 -2.56 17.77
CA PRO A 108 -4.09 -2.65 18.49
C PRO A 108 -3.72 -4.11 18.79
N LYS A 109 -2.44 -4.45 18.59
CA LYS A 109 -1.86 -5.76 18.90
C LYS A 109 -0.63 -5.59 19.77
N ARG A 110 -0.62 -6.21 20.93
CA ARG A 110 0.49 -6.15 21.89
C ARG A 110 1.47 -7.30 21.66
N VAL A 111 2.76 -7.00 21.68
CA VAL A 111 3.87 -7.96 21.53
C VAL A 111 4.81 -7.80 22.72
N LYS A 112 4.86 -8.81 23.57
CA LYS A 112 5.78 -8.91 24.71
C LYS A 112 6.95 -9.81 24.37
N ALA A 113 8.14 -9.44 24.85
CA ALA A 113 9.32 -10.27 24.74
C ALA A 113 9.22 -11.56 25.61
N PRO A 114 9.84 -12.70 25.17
CA PRO A 114 10.47 -12.87 23.85
C PRO A 114 9.43 -13.16 22.76
N ALA A 115 9.58 -12.54 21.59
CA ALA A 115 8.73 -12.80 20.44
C ALA A 115 9.52 -12.78 19.14
N MET A 116 9.11 -13.59 18.17
CA MET A 116 9.70 -13.63 16.83
C MET A 116 8.61 -13.95 15.80
N PHE A 117 8.58 -13.20 14.70
CA PHE A 117 7.65 -13.43 13.60
C PHE A 117 8.15 -12.80 12.29
N ALA A 118 7.66 -13.34 11.16
CA ALA A 118 7.86 -12.72 9.86
C ALA A 118 6.86 -11.56 9.65
N ALA A 119 7.34 -10.49 9.02
CA ALA A 119 6.50 -9.42 8.49
C ALA A 119 6.57 -9.42 6.97
N PRO A 120 5.44 -9.40 6.26
CA PRO A 120 5.42 -9.37 4.80
C PRO A 120 5.98 -8.05 4.25
N ALA A 121 6.35 -8.06 2.95
CA ALA A 121 6.62 -6.85 2.21
C ALA A 121 5.41 -5.89 2.28
N GLY A 122 5.66 -4.59 2.20
CA GLY A 122 4.61 -3.56 2.32
C GLY A 122 4.23 -3.24 3.78
N THR A 123 4.87 -3.88 4.77
CA THR A 123 4.57 -3.64 6.18
C THR A 123 5.21 -2.35 6.68
N LYS A 124 4.38 -1.43 7.16
CA LYS A 124 4.76 -0.23 7.92
C LYS A 124 4.09 -0.28 9.28
N LYS A 125 4.81 0.05 10.34
CA LYS A 125 4.32 -0.13 11.72
C LYS A 125 4.24 1.21 12.43
N LEU A 126 3.08 1.49 13.03
CA LEU A 126 2.93 2.44 14.13
C LEU A 126 2.99 1.65 15.43
N ALA A 127 3.90 2.00 16.32
CA ALA A 127 4.08 1.31 17.58
C ALA A 127 4.18 2.29 18.77
N TYR A 128 3.80 1.79 19.95
CA TYR A 128 4.01 2.43 21.24
C TYR A 128 4.79 1.49 22.16
N ALA A 129 5.84 2.00 22.82
CA ALA A 129 6.65 1.23 23.74
C ALA A 129 6.04 1.27 25.16
N ASN A 130 5.50 0.14 25.61
CA ASN A 130 4.95 -0.01 26.98
C ASN A 130 6.06 -0.11 28.02
N GLU A 131 7.21 -0.63 27.63
CA GLU A 131 8.45 -0.78 28.41
C GLU A 131 9.64 -0.45 27.54
N ASP A 132 10.83 -0.27 28.14
CA ASP A 132 12.07 -0.19 27.40
C ASP A 132 12.24 -1.47 26.57
N THR A 133 12.40 -1.32 25.26
CA THR A 133 12.28 -2.43 24.32
C THR A 133 13.50 -2.55 23.42
N ARG A 134 13.97 -3.79 23.22
CA ARG A 134 14.94 -4.15 22.17
C ARG A 134 14.26 -4.88 21.05
N TRP A 135 14.29 -4.23 19.90
CA TRP A 135 13.65 -4.68 18.68
C TRP A 135 14.66 -4.91 17.57
N ILE A 136 14.62 -6.07 16.91
CA ILE A 136 15.57 -6.46 15.87
C ILE A 136 14.80 -6.75 14.58
N ASN A 137 15.21 -6.12 13.48
CA ASN A 137 14.82 -6.50 12.12
C ASN A 137 15.96 -7.27 11.47
N ILE A 138 15.66 -8.40 10.84
CA ILE A 138 16.64 -9.21 10.10
C ILE A 138 16.24 -9.25 8.63
N HIS A 139 17.17 -8.84 7.77
CA HIS A 139 17.07 -8.82 6.31
C HIS A 139 18.19 -9.62 5.66
N GLN A 140 18.05 -9.95 4.39
CA GLN A 140 19.17 -10.37 3.57
C GLN A 140 20.16 -9.21 3.45
N ALA A 141 21.45 -9.49 3.67
CA ALA A 141 22.51 -8.51 3.47
C ALA A 141 22.85 -8.45 1.97
N ILE A 142 22.44 -7.37 1.30
CA ILE A 142 22.75 -7.12 -0.11
C ILE A 142 23.99 -6.22 -0.28
N HIS A 143 24.48 -5.66 0.81
CA HIS A 143 25.66 -4.79 0.92
C HIS A 143 26.21 -4.85 2.34
N ASP A 144 27.37 -4.29 2.61
CA ASP A 144 28.00 -4.19 3.94
C ASP A 144 27.80 -2.82 4.62
N ASP A 145 27.18 -1.87 3.93
CA ASP A 145 26.80 -0.57 4.48
C ASP A 145 25.35 -0.57 4.94
N PRO A 146 25.09 -0.33 6.25
CA PRO A 146 23.72 -0.28 6.80
C PRO A 146 22.83 0.78 6.16
N GLU A 147 23.39 1.96 5.83
CA GLU A 147 22.62 3.06 5.24
C GLU A 147 22.16 2.69 3.83
N PHE A 148 23.05 2.08 3.04
CA PHE A 148 22.71 1.56 1.72
C PHE A 148 21.60 0.51 1.80
N ILE A 149 21.69 -0.45 2.72
CA ILE A 149 20.66 -1.50 2.88
C ILE A 149 19.33 -0.89 3.26
N VAL A 150 19.29 0.04 4.23
CA VAL A 150 18.06 0.68 4.65
C VAL A 150 17.44 1.44 3.47
N ALA A 151 18.23 2.20 2.71
CA ALA A 151 17.74 2.92 1.54
C ALA A 151 17.22 1.99 0.42
N ALA A 152 17.87 0.84 0.22
CA ALA A 152 17.50 -0.12 -0.83
C ALA A 152 16.28 -1.01 -0.46
N LEU A 153 16.06 -1.26 0.83
CA LEU A 153 15.01 -2.18 1.30
C LEU A 153 13.80 -1.48 1.94
N THR A 154 13.79 -0.15 2.01
CA THR A 154 12.69 0.57 2.64
C THR A 154 12.34 1.86 1.89
N VAL A 155 11.09 2.29 2.01
CA VAL A 155 10.61 3.62 1.61
C VAL A 155 9.93 4.31 2.78
N ASP A 156 9.72 5.63 2.69
CA ASP A 156 9.16 6.38 3.81
C ASP A 156 7.63 6.39 3.81
N THR A 157 6.99 6.34 2.66
CA THR A 157 5.53 6.44 2.53
C THR A 157 4.91 5.28 1.75
N TYR A 158 3.63 5.04 1.99
CA TYR A 158 2.86 4.06 1.23
C TYR A 158 2.70 4.49 -0.24
N VAL A 159 2.62 5.78 -0.49
CA VAL A 159 2.57 6.33 -1.87
C VAL A 159 3.84 5.98 -2.66
N GLU A 160 5.02 6.10 -2.02
CA GLU A 160 6.28 5.69 -2.66
C GLU A 160 6.33 4.18 -2.92
N TYR A 161 5.87 3.38 -1.96
CA TYR A 161 5.76 1.93 -2.09
C TYR A 161 4.88 1.54 -3.27
N GLU A 162 3.66 2.08 -3.36
CA GLU A 162 2.71 1.80 -4.43
C GLU A 162 3.26 2.18 -5.81
N LYS A 163 3.92 3.33 -5.92
CA LYS A 163 4.61 3.74 -7.16
C LYS A 163 5.67 2.74 -7.57
N LEU A 164 6.55 2.35 -6.63
CA LEU A 164 7.66 1.44 -6.91
C LEU A 164 7.14 0.05 -7.30
N MET A 165 6.16 -0.49 -6.57
CA MET A 165 5.59 -1.81 -6.83
C MET A 165 4.82 -1.83 -8.15
N SER A 166 4.06 -0.77 -8.44
CA SER A 166 3.32 -0.65 -9.70
C SER A 166 4.27 -0.50 -10.89
N TYR A 167 5.33 0.30 -10.78
CA TYR A 167 6.34 0.43 -11.81
C TYR A 167 7.06 -0.89 -12.09
N ASN A 168 7.52 -1.60 -11.06
CA ASN A 168 8.16 -2.90 -11.21
C ASN A 168 7.22 -3.95 -11.82
N SER A 169 5.96 -3.97 -11.39
CA SER A 169 4.95 -4.86 -11.97
C SER A 169 4.70 -4.55 -13.44
N MET A 170 4.64 -3.26 -13.82
CA MET A 170 4.50 -2.84 -15.21
C MET A 170 5.69 -3.34 -16.06
N LEU A 171 6.93 -3.17 -15.60
CA LEU A 171 8.11 -3.63 -16.31
C LEU A 171 8.09 -5.15 -16.55
N LEU A 172 7.68 -5.93 -15.54
CA LEU A 172 7.55 -7.38 -15.67
C LEU A 172 6.49 -7.78 -16.70
N GLU A 173 5.36 -7.08 -16.77
CA GLU A 173 4.33 -7.35 -17.76
C GLU A 173 4.79 -6.96 -19.18
N VAL A 174 5.49 -5.84 -19.32
CA VAL A 174 6.06 -5.36 -20.56
C VAL A 174 7.06 -6.38 -21.15
N ASP A 175 7.97 -6.88 -20.31
CA ASP A 175 8.97 -7.89 -20.69
C ASP A 175 8.33 -9.20 -21.17
N LYS A 176 7.27 -9.67 -20.51
CA LYS A 176 6.50 -10.87 -20.94
C LYS A 176 5.95 -10.76 -22.37
N PHE A 177 5.61 -9.55 -22.82
CA PHE A 177 5.09 -9.30 -24.16
C PHE A 177 6.19 -8.92 -25.16
N GLY A 178 7.43 -8.83 -24.73
CA GLY A 178 8.57 -8.44 -25.57
C GLY A 178 8.55 -6.97 -25.99
N PHE A 179 7.87 -6.10 -25.23
CA PHE A 179 7.93 -4.66 -25.41
C PHE A 179 9.02 -4.08 -24.53
N ASP A 180 9.67 -3.03 -24.99
CA ASP A 180 10.50 -2.18 -24.16
C ASP A 180 9.72 -0.97 -23.61
N GLU A 181 10.35 -0.22 -22.69
CA GLU A 181 9.72 0.93 -22.03
C GLU A 181 9.31 2.02 -23.05
N GLU A 182 10.13 2.27 -24.08
CA GLU A 182 9.83 3.24 -25.14
C GLU A 182 8.61 2.81 -25.96
N GLN A 183 8.52 1.55 -26.34
CA GLN A 183 7.37 1.01 -27.06
C GLN A 183 6.08 1.12 -26.24
N MET A 184 6.15 0.86 -24.93
CA MET A 184 4.99 1.05 -24.03
C MET A 184 4.61 2.51 -23.92
N HIS A 185 5.59 3.41 -23.81
CA HIS A 185 5.34 4.85 -23.83
C HIS A 185 4.63 5.27 -25.12
N GLN A 186 5.13 4.85 -26.27
CA GLN A 186 4.51 5.15 -27.57
C GLN A 186 3.08 4.61 -27.67
N LEU A 187 2.81 3.41 -27.16
CA LEU A 187 1.46 2.86 -27.08
C LEU A 187 0.55 3.66 -26.16
N SER A 188 1.09 4.22 -25.07
CA SER A 188 0.32 5.01 -24.10
C SER A 188 -0.08 6.38 -24.63
N ILE A 189 0.74 7.01 -25.49
CA ILE A 189 0.47 8.31 -26.11
C ILE A 189 -0.32 8.25 -27.42
N ASN A 190 -0.72 7.04 -27.86
CA ASN A 190 -1.48 6.88 -29.10
C ASN A 190 -2.69 7.82 -29.13
N PRO A 191 -2.78 8.74 -30.14
CA PRO A 191 -3.83 9.76 -30.21
C PRO A 191 -5.21 9.23 -30.63
N GLU A 192 -5.33 7.95 -31.02
CA GLU A 192 -6.62 7.36 -31.39
C GLU A 192 -7.54 7.21 -30.17
N THR A 193 -8.23 8.26 -29.84
CA THR A 193 -9.23 8.27 -28.79
C THR A 193 -10.64 8.22 -29.36
N LEU A 194 -11.55 7.55 -28.65
CA LEU A 194 -12.97 7.85 -28.72
C LEU A 194 -13.15 9.25 -28.15
N ASN A 195 -14.16 9.95 -28.68
CA ASN A 195 -14.58 11.27 -28.24
C ASN A 195 -14.23 11.61 -26.79
N ASP A 196 -13.57 12.75 -26.55
CA ASP A 196 -13.16 13.26 -25.23
C ASP A 196 -14.36 13.75 -24.38
N SER A 197 -15.58 13.29 -24.66
CA SER A 197 -16.76 13.64 -23.87
C SER A 197 -16.62 13.11 -22.43
N PRO A 198 -17.03 13.90 -21.44
CA PRO A 198 -17.08 13.44 -20.05
C PRO A 198 -17.87 12.13 -19.95
N ILE A 199 -17.35 11.17 -19.18
CA ILE A 199 -18.01 9.90 -18.89
C ILE A 199 -18.66 10.03 -17.51
N ASP A 200 -19.96 9.74 -17.41
CA ASP A 200 -20.66 9.76 -16.13
C ASP A 200 -20.05 8.76 -15.15
N GLY A 201 -19.88 9.20 -13.92
CA GLY A 201 -19.34 8.37 -12.83
C GLY A 201 -17.81 8.32 -12.74
N VAL A 202 -17.08 8.99 -13.66
CA VAL A 202 -15.60 9.06 -13.60
C VAL A 202 -15.10 10.46 -13.95
N GLU A 203 -13.92 10.80 -13.46
CA GLU A 203 -13.19 12.03 -13.80
C GLU A 203 -11.70 11.76 -14.00
N VAL A 204 -11.03 12.60 -14.78
CA VAL A 204 -9.58 12.58 -14.96
C VAL A 204 -8.96 13.71 -14.15
N ARG A 205 -7.98 13.37 -13.30
CA ARG A 205 -7.21 14.34 -12.50
C ARG A 205 -5.78 13.86 -12.27
N GLU A 206 -4.94 14.67 -11.61
CA GLU A 206 -3.59 14.28 -11.22
C GLU A 206 -3.60 13.01 -10.37
N SER A 207 -2.72 12.06 -10.72
CA SER A 207 -2.54 10.78 -10.06
C SER A 207 -1.28 10.76 -9.20
N THR A 208 -1.35 10.07 -8.08
CA THR A 208 -0.18 9.77 -7.26
C THR A 208 0.65 8.62 -7.83
N ILE A 209 0.10 7.81 -8.73
CA ILE A 209 0.79 6.71 -9.40
C ILE A 209 1.65 7.26 -10.54
N HIS A 210 1.01 7.85 -11.56
CA HIS A 210 1.72 8.43 -12.71
C HIS A 210 0.83 9.46 -13.44
N GLY A 211 1.36 10.67 -13.67
CA GLY A 211 0.74 11.71 -14.48
C GLY A 211 -0.74 11.99 -14.16
N LEU A 212 -1.63 11.71 -15.12
CA LEU A 212 -3.07 11.77 -14.94
C LEU A 212 -3.63 10.37 -14.69
N GLY A 213 -4.64 10.27 -13.82
CA GLY A 213 -5.37 9.04 -13.50
C GLY A 213 -6.87 9.21 -13.69
N LEU A 214 -7.57 8.09 -13.74
CA LEU A 214 -9.02 8.02 -13.77
C LEU A 214 -9.56 7.78 -12.36
N PHE A 215 -10.54 8.56 -11.93
CA PHE A 215 -11.09 8.49 -10.57
C PHE A 215 -12.59 8.29 -10.60
N ALA A 216 -13.10 7.51 -9.64
CA ALA A 216 -14.53 7.33 -9.42
C ALA A 216 -15.16 8.61 -8.86
N THR A 217 -16.31 9.06 -9.40
CA THR A 217 -17.10 10.17 -8.86
C THR A 217 -18.30 9.69 -8.05
N LYS A 218 -18.56 8.38 -8.02
CA LYS A 218 -19.59 7.70 -7.23
C LYS A 218 -19.07 6.34 -6.77
N ASP A 219 -19.77 5.71 -5.83
CA ASP A 219 -19.45 4.37 -5.36
C ASP A 219 -19.83 3.32 -6.41
N TYR A 220 -19.03 2.23 -6.48
CA TYR A 220 -19.26 1.05 -7.30
C TYR A 220 -19.17 -0.21 -6.46
N ALA A 221 -20.01 -1.19 -6.74
CA ALA A 221 -19.92 -2.53 -6.17
C ALA A 221 -18.98 -3.41 -7.02
N ALA A 222 -18.44 -4.47 -6.40
CA ALA A 222 -17.69 -5.47 -7.14
C ALA A 222 -18.55 -6.08 -8.28
N GLY A 223 -18.01 -6.11 -9.48
CA GLY A 223 -18.69 -6.58 -10.69
C GLY A 223 -19.42 -5.50 -11.49
N ASP A 224 -19.54 -4.28 -10.98
CA ASP A 224 -20.19 -3.19 -11.73
C ASP A 224 -19.39 -2.84 -12.98
N SER A 225 -20.10 -2.65 -14.09
CA SER A 225 -19.57 -2.08 -15.32
C SER A 225 -19.54 -0.56 -15.18
N ILE A 226 -18.35 0.02 -15.11
CA ILE A 226 -18.14 1.44 -14.84
C ILE A 226 -18.40 2.25 -16.11
N CYS A 227 -17.68 1.92 -17.18
CA CYS A 227 -17.77 2.63 -18.46
C CYS A 227 -17.09 1.85 -19.58
N VAL A 228 -17.28 2.31 -20.81
CA VAL A 228 -16.57 1.81 -21.97
C VAL A 228 -15.11 2.24 -21.92
N GLY A 229 -14.19 1.29 -21.97
CA GLY A 229 -12.75 1.53 -22.04
C GLY A 229 -12.22 1.60 -23.46
N ILE A 230 -12.56 0.59 -24.28
CA ILE A 230 -12.12 0.50 -25.69
C ILE A 230 -13.32 0.06 -26.54
N LEU A 231 -13.55 0.76 -27.64
CA LEU A 231 -14.56 0.45 -28.64
C LEU A 231 -13.94 0.52 -30.04
N ASN A 232 -14.09 -0.52 -30.85
CA ASN A 232 -13.53 -0.60 -32.20
C ASN A 232 -12.02 -0.24 -32.26
N GLY A 233 -11.25 -0.67 -31.25
CA GLY A 233 -9.82 -0.40 -31.14
C GLY A 233 -9.46 1.03 -30.67
N LYS A 234 -10.45 1.90 -30.43
CA LYS A 234 -10.24 3.28 -29.96
C LYS A 234 -10.48 3.36 -28.45
N ARG A 235 -9.59 4.05 -27.75
CA ARG A 235 -9.67 4.22 -26.28
C ARG A 235 -10.58 5.39 -25.91
N SER A 236 -11.43 5.20 -24.90
CA SER A 236 -12.12 6.27 -24.18
C SER A 236 -11.17 6.92 -23.17
N LEU A 237 -11.65 7.91 -22.42
CA LEU A 237 -10.93 8.46 -21.25
C LEU A 237 -10.55 7.34 -20.27
N ALA A 238 -11.44 6.38 -20.02
CA ALA A 238 -11.15 5.24 -19.13
C ALA A 238 -10.03 4.34 -19.66
N GLY A 239 -10.04 4.03 -20.97
CA GLY A 239 -8.99 3.23 -21.60
C GLY A 239 -7.65 3.95 -21.73
N ARG A 240 -7.63 5.29 -21.54
CA ARG A 240 -6.42 6.10 -21.66
C ARG A 240 -5.80 6.46 -20.31
N TYR A 241 -6.61 6.74 -19.31
CA TYR A 241 -6.15 7.29 -18.03
C TYR A 241 -6.27 6.32 -16.85
N SER A 242 -6.71 5.07 -17.05
CA SER A 242 -6.58 4.04 -16.02
C SER A 242 -5.11 3.62 -15.90
N ASN A 243 -4.46 4.02 -14.80
CA ASN A 243 -3.07 3.70 -14.56
C ASN A 243 -2.87 2.21 -14.26
N HIS A 244 -1.64 1.72 -14.52
CA HIS A 244 -1.25 0.39 -14.09
C HIS A 244 -1.07 0.36 -12.56
N HIS A 245 -1.58 -0.71 -11.94
CA HIS A 245 -1.35 -1.01 -10.54
C HIS A 245 -1.05 -2.49 -10.34
N HIS A 246 -0.15 -2.84 -9.40
CA HIS A 246 0.19 -4.24 -9.12
C HIS A 246 -0.97 -4.99 -8.46
N ALA A 247 -1.82 -4.29 -7.70
CA ALA A 247 -3.07 -4.78 -7.12
C ALA A 247 -4.23 -3.90 -7.64
N PRO A 248 -4.71 -4.11 -8.88
CA PRO A 248 -5.69 -3.23 -9.51
C PRO A 248 -7.08 -3.45 -8.90
N ASN A 249 -7.87 -2.37 -8.80
CA ASN A 249 -9.28 -2.44 -8.39
C ASN A 249 -10.24 -2.59 -9.56
N CYS A 250 -9.74 -2.54 -10.80
CA CYS A 250 -10.54 -2.69 -12.02
C CYS A 250 -9.87 -3.64 -13.02
N VAL A 251 -10.69 -4.13 -13.96
CA VAL A 251 -10.27 -4.94 -15.11
C VAL A 251 -11.05 -4.54 -16.35
N PHE A 252 -10.43 -4.62 -17.53
CA PHE A 252 -11.15 -4.53 -18.79
C PHE A 252 -11.73 -5.88 -19.17
N ARG A 253 -13.06 -5.97 -19.22
CA ARG A 253 -13.81 -7.16 -19.66
C ARG A 253 -14.39 -6.93 -21.04
N TYR A 254 -14.28 -7.97 -21.85
CA TYR A 254 -14.77 -7.98 -23.23
C TYR A 254 -16.25 -8.42 -23.27
N ASP A 255 -17.07 -7.64 -23.93
CA ASP A 255 -18.47 -7.94 -24.20
C ASP A 255 -18.86 -7.35 -25.57
N ASP A 256 -19.28 -8.19 -26.52
CA ASP A 256 -19.70 -7.83 -27.89
C ASP A 256 -18.83 -6.75 -28.59
N ASP A 257 -17.52 -7.00 -28.74
CA ASP A 257 -16.55 -6.09 -29.37
C ASP A 257 -16.26 -4.78 -28.59
N VAL A 258 -16.73 -4.68 -27.36
CA VAL A 258 -16.48 -3.57 -26.45
C VAL A 258 -15.68 -4.05 -25.22
N LEU A 259 -14.67 -3.31 -24.85
CA LEU A 259 -13.99 -3.50 -23.57
C LEU A 259 -14.54 -2.52 -22.52
N TYR A 260 -15.21 -3.07 -21.52
CA TYR A 260 -15.76 -2.32 -20.40
C TYR A 260 -14.80 -2.34 -19.23
N LEU A 261 -14.56 -1.18 -18.61
CA LEU A 261 -13.93 -1.09 -17.31
C LEU A 261 -14.89 -1.60 -16.25
N THR A 262 -14.50 -2.64 -15.53
CA THR A 262 -15.33 -3.35 -14.56
C THR A 262 -14.64 -3.35 -13.20
N ALA A 263 -15.37 -3.04 -12.13
CA ALA A 263 -14.87 -3.09 -10.76
C ALA A 263 -14.56 -4.53 -10.33
N LEU A 264 -13.39 -4.78 -9.75
CA LEU A 264 -13.00 -6.06 -9.16
C LEU A 264 -13.46 -6.18 -7.71
N GLU A 265 -13.58 -5.05 -7.03
CA GLU A 265 -13.97 -4.92 -5.63
C GLU A 265 -14.88 -3.69 -5.44
N ALA A 266 -15.32 -3.43 -4.22
CA ALA A 266 -16.06 -2.21 -3.90
C ALA A 266 -15.13 -1.00 -3.99
N ILE A 267 -15.52 0.02 -4.76
CA ILE A 267 -14.78 1.25 -5.02
C ILE A 267 -15.59 2.43 -4.48
N ASN A 268 -14.97 3.32 -3.73
CA ASN A 268 -15.66 4.51 -3.21
C ASN A 268 -15.44 5.71 -4.15
N ALA A 269 -16.36 6.67 -4.10
CA ALA A 269 -16.15 7.96 -4.75
C ALA A 269 -14.82 8.59 -4.27
N GLY A 270 -14.01 9.03 -5.23
CA GLY A 270 -12.67 9.58 -4.99
C GLY A 270 -11.51 8.59 -5.13
N ASP A 271 -11.77 7.28 -5.19
CA ASP A 271 -10.73 6.27 -5.41
C ASP A 271 -10.24 6.30 -6.88
N GLU A 272 -8.94 6.09 -7.10
CA GLU A 272 -8.37 5.95 -8.44
C GLU A 272 -8.74 4.58 -9.03
N LEU A 273 -9.20 4.57 -10.28
CA LEU A 273 -9.55 3.37 -11.03
C LEU A 273 -8.32 2.85 -11.77
N THR A 274 -7.77 1.74 -11.30
CA THR A 274 -6.52 1.19 -11.79
C THR A 274 -6.70 -0.17 -12.45
N THR A 275 -5.82 -0.49 -13.40
CA THR A 275 -5.88 -1.76 -14.15
C THR A 275 -4.51 -2.42 -14.19
N ASN A 276 -4.46 -3.71 -14.54
CA ASN A 276 -3.21 -4.38 -14.89
C ASN A 276 -3.03 -4.33 -16.41
N TYR A 277 -1.94 -3.73 -16.88
CA TYR A 277 -1.68 -3.57 -18.32
C TYR A 277 -1.49 -4.91 -19.03
N GLY A 278 -0.86 -5.91 -18.37
CA GLY A 278 -0.72 -7.25 -18.94
C GLY A 278 -2.08 -7.93 -19.14
N ALA A 279 -2.96 -7.88 -18.14
CA ALA A 279 -4.32 -8.41 -18.25
C ALA A 279 -5.12 -7.71 -19.35
N THR A 280 -4.95 -6.38 -19.49
CA THR A 280 -5.59 -5.59 -20.57
C THR A 280 -5.09 -6.03 -21.94
N LEU A 281 -3.77 -6.19 -22.13
CA LEU A 281 -3.18 -6.67 -23.38
C LEU A 281 -3.66 -8.07 -23.73
N HIS A 282 -3.72 -8.99 -22.75
CA HIS A 282 -4.30 -10.32 -22.97
C HIS A 282 -5.75 -10.26 -23.44
N SER A 283 -6.56 -9.39 -22.86
CA SER A 283 -7.95 -9.22 -23.27
C SER A 283 -8.07 -8.69 -24.69
N VAL A 284 -7.23 -7.72 -25.08
CA VAL A 284 -7.20 -7.13 -26.42
C VAL A 284 -6.67 -8.13 -27.46
N LEU A 285 -5.59 -8.86 -27.18
CA LEU A 285 -4.98 -9.81 -28.09
C LEU A 285 -5.80 -11.10 -28.22
N GLY A 286 -6.39 -11.58 -27.13
CA GLY A 286 -7.29 -12.74 -27.14
C GLY A 286 -8.57 -12.51 -27.95
N ALA A 287 -9.04 -11.27 -28.00
CA ALA A 287 -10.14 -10.86 -28.86
C ALA A 287 -9.77 -10.88 -30.36
N ARG A 288 -8.55 -10.43 -30.71
CA ARG A 288 -8.07 -10.43 -32.11
C ARG A 288 -7.81 -11.84 -32.67
N SER A 289 -7.57 -12.84 -31.82
CA SER A 289 -7.35 -14.23 -32.27
C SER A 289 -8.65 -14.99 -32.57
N LYS A 290 -9.83 -14.37 -32.35
CA LYS A 290 -11.14 -14.96 -32.69
C LYS A 290 -11.78 -14.39 -33.95
N ILE A 291 -11.10 -13.45 -34.61
CA ILE A 291 -11.45 -12.91 -35.93
C ILE A 291 -10.51 -13.51 -36.99
#